data_8423ac1505a60d19a6529be7c2b6c61d
#
_entry.id   8423ac1505a60d19a6529be7c2b6c61d
#
_cell.length_a   1.000
_cell.length_b   1.000
_cell.length_c   1.000
_cell.angle_alpha   90.00
_cell.angle_beta   90.00
_cell.angle_gamma   90.00
#
_symmetry.space_group_name_H-M   'P 1'
#
loop_
_entity.id
_entity.type
_entity.pdbx_description
1 polymer ?
#
loop_
_entity_poly.entity_id
_entity_poly.type
_entity_poly.pdbx_seq_one_letter_code
_entity_poly.pdbx_strand_id
1 'polypeptide(L)'
;MGLLDVFRRKKEGPQAPPVQAAQKARVKEELEWRPKKAPIRYEGTNFKMVEGMDDVKYVLEHSIKRQHDTKVTGQDRRIHVLLVGPPGVSKSLLLLEAEKEIPEDRRVFVLGSQVSKAGLRERLLSNPDVDFVLIDELDKMGKEDYDVLLSLMETGRIAVLKHKMQRDEKVMATVIATANYLEKIPVELLDRFWLLYVESYDSQDFVKVATRVLMERGQLEKEQAEEIARLCWEYGYRSVRDVVRVANFAEGDVNKAHEMLKIMAARTPPTDITRSKGWRPKR
;
A
#
# COMPACT_ATOMS: atom_id res chain seq x y z
N MET A 1 -42.08 64.12 1.55
CA MET A 1 -40.87 63.51 1.00
C MET A 1 -40.32 62.64 2.08
N GLY A 2 -40.53 61.37 1.92
CA GLY A 2 -40.51 60.43 3.02
C GLY A 2 -39.18 59.70 3.19
N LEU A 3 -38.99 59.41 4.43
CA LEU A 3 -37.81 58.72 5.05
C LEU A 3 -37.71 57.21 4.73
N LEU A 4 -38.21 56.70 3.60
CA LEU A 4 -38.41 55.30 3.31
C LEU A 4 -37.51 54.71 2.19
N ASP A 5 -36.61 55.52 1.58
CA ASP A 5 -35.79 55.07 0.45
C ASP A 5 -34.35 54.66 0.77
N VAL A 6 -33.95 54.62 2.07
CA VAL A 6 -32.54 54.35 2.46
C VAL A 6 -32.25 52.87 2.73
N PHE A 7 -33.25 52.01 2.85
CA PHE A 7 -33.04 50.58 3.27
C PHE A 7 -33.14 49.54 2.16
N ARG A 8 -33.04 49.87 0.89
CA ARG A 8 -33.18 48.92 -0.22
C ARG A 8 -31.95 48.73 -1.08
N ARG A 9 -30.77 48.68 -0.46
CA ARG A 9 -29.61 48.05 -1.08
C ARG A 9 -29.17 46.83 -0.26
N LYS A 10 -29.90 45.70 -0.46
CA LYS A 10 -29.31 44.38 -0.15
C LYS A 10 -28.11 44.20 -1.05
N LYS A 11 -26.91 44.18 -0.46
CA LYS A 11 -25.73 43.69 -1.11
C LYS A 11 -26.00 42.21 -1.44
N GLU A 12 -26.26 41.92 -2.70
CA GLU A 12 -26.21 40.56 -3.21
C GLU A 12 -24.73 40.11 -3.04
N GLY A 13 -24.53 39.20 -2.11
CA GLY A 13 -23.24 38.51 -1.98
C GLY A 13 -22.97 37.68 -3.26
N PRO A 14 -21.73 37.32 -3.54
CA PRO A 14 -21.40 36.57 -4.74
C PRO A 14 -22.25 35.29 -4.77
N GLN A 15 -23.15 35.20 -5.76
CA GLN A 15 -23.99 34.03 -5.98
C GLN A 15 -23.05 32.84 -6.34
N ALA A 16 -23.23 31.73 -5.65
CA ALA A 16 -22.52 30.51 -6.01
C ALA A 16 -22.86 30.14 -7.47
N PRO A 17 -21.89 29.77 -8.29
CA PRO A 17 -22.13 29.40 -9.68
C PRO A 17 -23.12 28.23 -9.75
N PRO A 18 -24.01 28.21 -10.75
CA PRO A 18 -24.96 27.10 -10.92
C PRO A 18 -24.26 25.77 -10.99
N VAL A 19 -24.83 24.73 -10.39
CA VAL A 19 -24.23 23.38 -10.24
C VAL A 19 -23.61 22.84 -11.54
N GLN A 20 -24.25 23.14 -12.69
CA GLN A 20 -23.72 22.76 -14.01
C GLN A 20 -22.45 23.51 -14.40
N ALA A 21 -22.30 24.78 -14.00
CA ALA A 21 -21.08 25.55 -14.24
C ALA A 21 -19.93 25.06 -13.36
N ALA A 22 -20.22 24.70 -12.11
CA ALA A 22 -19.26 24.11 -11.21
C ALA A 22 -18.79 22.72 -11.66
N GLN A 23 -19.71 21.89 -12.20
CA GLN A 23 -19.35 20.60 -12.81
C GLN A 23 -18.51 20.76 -14.07
N LYS A 24 -18.88 21.69 -14.98
CA LYS A 24 -18.08 21.99 -16.18
C LYS A 24 -16.71 22.54 -15.84
N ALA A 25 -16.59 23.38 -14.82
CA ALA A 25 -15.30 23.89 -14.34
C ALA A 25 -14.43 22.77 -13.74
N ARG A 26 -15.01 21.84 -12.95
CA ARG A 26 -14.32 20.66 -12.43
C ARG A 26 -13.81 19.73 -13.56
N VAL A 27 -14.67 19.42 -14.53
CA VAL A 27 -14.27 18.60 -15.70
C VAL A 27 -13.17 19.28 -16.50
N LYS A 28 -13.23 20.62 -16.66
CA LYS A 28 -12.19 21.38 -17.35
C LYS A 28 -10.88 21.40 -16.56
N GLU A 29 -10.92 21.55 -15.24
CA GLU A 29 -9.76 21.49 -14.35
C GLU A 29 -9.11 20.10 -14.34
N GLU A 30 -9.91 19.02 -14.41
CA GLU A 30 -9.44 17.65 -14.56
C GLU A 30 -8.74 17.41 -15.90
N LEU A 31 -9.27 17.97 -16.98
CA LEU A 31 -8.69 17.85 -18.32
C LEU A 31 -7.42 18.71 -18.51
N GLU A 32 -7.25 19.78 -17.73
CA GLU A 32 -6.11 20.70 -17.83
C GLU A 32 -4.94 20.31 -16.89
N TRP A 33 -5.15 19.37 -15.92
CA TRP A 33 -4.07 18.98 -15.03
C TRP A 33 -2.91 18.34 -15.82
N ARG A 34 -1.69 18.76 -15.51
CA ARG A 34 -0.45 18.21 -16.07
C ARG A 34 0.57 18.03 -14.94
N PRO A 35 1.35 16.95 -14.97
CA PRO A 35 2.44 16.75 -14.03
C PRO A 35 3.52 17.81 -14.24
N LYS A 36 4.19 18.22 -13.14
CA LYS A 36 5.32 19.16 -13.20
C LYS A 36 6.60 18.50 -13.72
N LYS A 37 6.73 17.18 -13.52
CA LYS A 37 7.83 16.36 -14.06
C LYS A 37 7.33 15.49 -15.20
N ALA A 38 8.22 15.12 -16.12
CA ALA A 38 7.90 14.22 -17.22
C ALA A 38 7.35 12.86 -16.69
N PRO A 39 6.28 12.31 -17.30
CA PRO A 39 5.78 11.00 -16.94
C PRO A 39 6.84 9.91 -17.12
N ILE A 40 6.92 8.98 -16.17
CA ILE A 40 7.80 7.82 -16.26
C ILE A 40 6.99 6.62 -16.75
N ARG A 41 7.51 5.91 -17.74
CA ARG A 41 6.94 4.63 -18.17
C ARG A 41 7.53 3.52 -17.32
N TYR A 42 6.67 2.84 -16.58
CA TYR A 42 7.03 1.69 -15.77
C TYR A 42 6.88 0.42 -16.61
N GLU A 43 7.95 -0.35 -16.75
CA GLU A 43 7.92 -1.59 -17.57
C GLU A 43 7.27 -2.76 -16.85
N GLY A 44 7.12 -2.67 -15.56
CA GLY A 44 6.56 -3.68 -14.68
C GLY A 44 7.60 -4.20 -13.70
N THR A 45 7.14 -5.01 -12.77
CA THR A 45 7.95 -5.58 -11.68
C THR A 45 8.10 -7.07 -11.91
N ASN A 46 9.32 -7.60 -11.82
CA ASN A 46 9.54 -9.03 -11.95
C ASN A 46 9.11 -9.83 -10.70
N PHE A 47 8.82 -9.16 -9.57
CA PHE A 47 8.45 -9.78 -8.29
C PHE A 47 9.31 -11.01 -7.94
N LYS A 48 10.61 -10.93 -8.16
CA LYS A 48 11.57 -12.06 -8.09
C LYS A 48 11.57 -12.76 -6.73
N MET A 49 11.28 -12.01 -5.66
CA MET A 49 11.30 -12.54 -4.29
C MET A 49 10.01 -13.26 -3.91
N VAL A 50 8.98 -13.20 -4.74
CA VAL A 50 7.69 -13.82 -4.47
C VAL A 50 7.44 -14.92 -5.48
N GLU A 51 7.24 -16.13 -5.02
CA GLU A 51 6.85 -17.26 -5.87
C GLU A 51 5.33 -17.41 -5.90
N GLY A 52 4.77 -17.90 -7.00
CA GLY A 52 3.31 -18.00 -7.17
C GLY A 52 2.60 -16.65 -7.19
N MET A 53 1.32 -16.62 -6.89
CA MET A 53 0.48 -15.40 -6.82
C MET A 53 0.47 -14.60 -8.13
N ASP A 54 0.47 -15.28 -9.28
CA ASP A 54 0.62 -14.64 -10.59
C ASP A 54 -0.55 -13.71 -10.92
N ASP A 55 -1.74 -14.00 -10.40
CA ASP A 55 -2.92 -13.15 -10.48
C ASP A 55 -2.74 -11.84 -9.69
N VAL A 56 -2.21 -11.91 -8.46
CA VAL A 56 -1.90 -10.74 -7.63
C VAL A 56 -0.83 -9.88 -8.28
N LYS A 57 0.25 -10.51 -8.77
CA LYS A 57 1.34 -9.84 -9.49
C LYS A 57 0.84 -9.14 -10.74
N TYR A 58 -0.01 -9.80 -11.53
CA TYR A 58 -0.62 -9.24 -12.73
C TYR A 58 -1.40 -7.96 -12.44
N VAL A 59 -2.22 -7.94 -11.39
CA VAL A 59 -2.98 -6.74 -11.01
C VAL A 59 -2.07 -5.62 -10.52
N LEU A 60 -1.04 -5.94 -9.73
CA LEU A 60 -0.05 -4.96 -9.28
C LEU A 60 0.71 -4.33 -10.46
N GLU A 61 1.19 -5.14 -11.40
CA GLU A 61 1.84 -4.64 -12.60
C GLU A 61 0.92 -3.73 -13.43
N HIS A 62 -0.34 -4.13 -13.57
CA HIS A 62 -1.34 -3.33 -14.28
C HIS A 62 -1.57 -1.99 -13.59
N SER A 63 -1.69 -1.98 -12.27
CA SER A 63 -1.80 -0.76 -11.46
C SER A 63 -0.60 0.16 -11.70
N ILE A 64 0.62 -0.39 -11.68
CA ILE A 64 1.85 0.37 -11.89
C ILE A 64 1.90 0.96 -13.30
N LYS A 65 1.59 0.19 -14.32
CA LYS A 65 1.58 0.66 -15.73
C LYS A 65 0.53 1.74 -15.98
N ARG A 66 -0.66 1.64 -15.37
CA ARG A 66 -1.75 2.62 -15.50
C ARG A 66 -1.41 4.00 -14.92
N GLN A 67 -0.50 4.07 -13.97
CA GLN A 67 -0.03 5.35 -13.45
C GLN A 67 0.61 6.24 -14.54
N HIS A 68 1.36 5.63 -15.46
CA HIS A 68 1.89 6.35 -16.63
C HIS A 68 0.77 6.98 -17.47
N ASP A 69 -0.26 6.20 -17.78
CA ASP A 69 -1.40 6.67 -18.59
C ASP A 69 -2.11 7.86 -17.94
N THR A 70 -2.28 7.82 -16.61
CA THR A 70 -2.84 8.92 -15.82
C THR A 70 -2.00 10.20 -15.98
N LYS A 71 -0.69 10.08 -15.87
CA LYS A 71 0.23 11.24 -15.99
C LYS A 71 0.30 11.80 -17.41
N VAL A 72 0.23 10.95 -18.43
CA VAL A 72 0.26 11.38 -19.83
C VAL A 72 -1.04 12.03 -20.28
N THR A 73 -2.17 11.41 -19.95
CA THR A 73 -3.47 11.87 -20.43
C THR A 73 -4.11 12.94 -19.57
N GLY A 74 -3.69 13.07 -18.30
CA GLY A 74 -4.33 13.89 -17.28
C GLY A 74 -5.70 13.37 -16.82
N GLN A 75 -6.17 12.25 -17.38
CA GLN A 75 -7.39 11.57 -16.96
C GLN A 75 -7.07 10.60 -15.83
N ASP A 76 -7.93 10.54 -14.84
CA ASP A 76 -7.75 9.58 -13.74
C ASP A 76 -7.99 8.15 -14.24
N ARG A 77 -6.92 7.39 -14.31
CA ARG A 77 -6.89 5.95 -14.67
C ARG A 77 -6.20 5.12 -13.59
N ARG A 78 -6.03 5.70 -12.40
CA ARG A 78 -5.36 5.05 -11.29
C ARG A 78 -6.14 3.81 -10.83
N ILE A 79 -5.41 2.77 -10.50
CA ILE A 79 -5.95 1.55 -9.90
C ILE A 79 -5.28 1.44 -8.53
N HIS A 80 -6.01 1.81 -7.48
CA HIS A 80 -5.52 1.63 -6.12
C HIS A 80 -5.68 0.18 -5.70
N VAL A 81 -4.64 -0.39 -5.07
CA VAL A 81 -4.62 -1.81 -4.71
C VAL A 81 -4.39 -1.98 -3.20
N LEU A 82 -5.19 -2.82 -2.57
CA LEU A 82 -5.01 -3.23 -1.18
C LEU A 82 -4.81 -4.75 -1.10
N LEU A 83 -3.59 -5.14 -0.70
CA LEU A 83 -3.24 -6.54 -0.43
C LEU A 83 -3.71 -6.91 0.97
N VAL A 84 -4.62 -7.87 1.08
CA VAL A 84 -5.24 -8.28 2.34
C VAL A 84 -4.93 -9.75 2.61
N GLY A 85 -4.58 -10.08 3.85
CA GLY A 85 -4.34 -11.47 4.22
C GLY A 85 -3.66 -11.61 5.57
N PRO A 86 -3.47 -12.82 6.07
CA PRO A 86 -2.86 -13.04 7.37
C PRO A 86 -1.42 -12.53 7.43
N PRO A 87 -0.85 -12.29 8.62
CA PRO A 87 0.56 -11.95 8.76
C PRO A 87 1.47 -13.05 8.21
N GLY A 88 2.59 -12.67 7.59
CA GLY A 88 3.61 -13.62 7.14
C GLY A 88 3.44 -14.17 5.72
N VAL A 89 2.42 -13.74 4.97
CA VAL A 89 2.10 -14.23 3.60
C VAL A 89 2.66 -13.31 2.49
N SER A 90 3.82 -12.73 2.69
CA SER A 90 4.55 -11.94 1.67
C SER A 90 3.89 -10.65 1.14
N LYS A 91 2.81 -10.13 1.76
CA LYS A 91 2.20 -8.85 1.35
C LYS A 91 3.22 -7.70 1.34
N SER A 92 3.94 -7.53 2.46
CA SER A 92 5.01 -6.52 2.56
C SER A 92 6.15 -6.78 1.58
N LEU A 93 6.42 -8.05 1.23
CA LEU A 93 7.44 -8.39 0.24
C LEU A 93 7.01 -7.98 -1.17
N LEU A 94 5.74 -8.21 -1.54
CA LEU A 94 5.16 -7.72 -2.80
C LEU A 94 5.24 -6.19 -2.88
N LEU A 95 4.93 -5.49 -1.79
CA LEU A 95 5.01 -4.03 -1.72
C LEU A 95 6.45 -3.53 -1.88
N LEU A 96 7.42 -4.18 -1.24
CA LEU A 96 8.84 -3.84 -1.36
C LEU A 96 9.41 -4.15 -2.76
N GLU A 97 8.95 -5.23 -3.40
CA GLU A 97 9.33 -5.51 -4.80
C GLU A 97 8.78 -4.43 -5.74
N ALA A 98 7.52 -4.01 -5.55
CA ALA A 98 6.96 -2.88 -6.30
C ALA A 98 7.73 -1.58 -6.03
N GLU A 99 8.16 -1.34 -4.80
CA GLU A 99 8.95 -0.16 -4.42
C GLU A 99 10.27 -0.06 -5.20
N LYS A 100 10.97 -1.17 -5.40
CA LYS A 100 12.28 -1.19 -6.08
C LYS A 100 12.24 -0.64 -7.50
N GLU A 101 11.12 -0.83 -8.20
CA GLU A 101 10.94 -0.40 -9.58
C GLU A 101 10.52 1.08 -9.69
N ILE A 102 10.20 1.73 -8.57
CA ILE A 102 9.73 3.11 -8.53
C ILE A 102 10.86 4.02 -8.02
N PRO A 103 11.31 5.02 -8.80
CA PRO A 103 12.33 5.97 -8.35
C PRO A 103 11.95 6.64 -7.03
N GLU A 104 12.93 6.93 -6.20
CA GLU A 104 12.72 7.47 -4.85
C GLU A 104 11.97 8.80 -4.85
N ASP A 105 12.25 9.67 -5.81
CA ASP A 105 11.57 10.96 -5.99
C ASP A 105 10.15 10.84 -6.55
N ARG A 106 9.71 9.64 -6.90
CA ARG A 106 8.38 9.32 -7.46
C ARG A 106 7.51 8.52 -6.51
N ARG A 107 8.01 8.18 -5.33
CA ARG A 107 7.25 7.41 -4.35
C ARG A 107 7.27 8.06 -2.96
N VAL A 108 6.24 7.76 -2.21
CA VAL A 108 6.18 7.96 -0.77
C VAL A 108 5.91 6.60 -0.14
N PHE A 109 6.87 6.09 0.63
CA PHE A 109 6.68 4.88 1.43
C PHE A 109 6.43 5.24 2.88
N VAL A 110 5.39 4.64 3.50
CA VAL A 110 5.03 4.85 4.90
C VAL A 110 4.58 3.54 5.56
N LEU A 111 4.83 3.47 6.88
CA LEU A 111 4.23 2.44 7.74
C LEU A 111 2.96 3.01 8.35
N GLY A 112 1.83 2.29 8.26
CA GLY A 112 0.54 2.75 8.79
C GLY A 112 0.58 3.14 10.27
N SER A 113 1.39 2.44 11.08
CA SER A 113 1.58 2.74 12.50
C SER A 113 2.39 4.00 12.80
N GLN A 114 3.10 4.55 11.82
CA GLN A 114 4.03 5.67 12.00
C GLN A 114 3.63 6.92 11.20
N VAL A 115 2.59 6.84 10.38
CA VAL A 115 2.14 7.95 9.56
C VAL A 115 1.04 8.73 10.27
N SER A 116 1.10 10.06 10.17
CA SER A 116 0.02 10.95 10.58
C SER A 116 -0.53 11.70 9.36
N LYS A 117 -1.79 12.13 9.45
CA LYS A 117 -2.46 12.99 8.46
C LYS A 117 -1.61 14.20 8.07
N ALA A 118 -1.02 14.87 9.05
CA ALA A 118 -0.17 16.03 8.82
C ALA A 118 1.12 15.66 8.10
N GLY A 119 1.79 14.57 8.51
CA GLY A 119 3.03 14.11 7.92
C GLY A 119 2.86 13.63 6.48
N LEU A 120 1.77 12.89 6.19
CA LEU A 120 1.50 12.44 4.83
C LEU A 120 1.15 13.61 3.90
N ARG A 121 0.31 14.55 4.35
CA ARG A 121 0.01 15.79 3.61
C ARG A 121 1.27 16.57 3.27
N GLU A 122 2.16 16.79 4.25
CA GLU A 122 3.39 17.54 4.05
C GLU A 122 4.28 16.89 2.99
N ARG A 123 4.45 15.56 3.03
CA ARG A 123 5.19 14.81 2.01
C ARG A 123 4.59 14.96 0.61
N LEU A 124 3.26 14.87 0.48
CA LEU A 124 2.57 15.01 -0.80
C LEU A 124 2.64 16.44 -1.34
N LEU A 125 2.54 17.46 -0.49
CA LEU A 125 2.67 18.87 -0.89
C LEU A 125 4.10 19.26 -1.24
N SER A 126 5.09 18.62 -0.61
CA SER A 126 6.52 18.85 -0.92
C SER A 126 6.93 18.18 -2.24
N ASN A 127 6.25 17.11 -2.63
CA ASN A 127 6.47 16.42 -3.90
C ASN A 127 5.14 16.10 -4.59
N PRO A 128 4.50 17.07 -5.27
CA PRO A 128 3.19 16.85 -5.91
C PRO A 128 3.28 15.97 -7.16
N ASP A 129 4.47 15.70 -7.67
CA ASP A 129 4.70 14.81 -8.81
C ASP A 129 4.90 13.34 -8.42
N VAL A 130 4.74 13.00 -7.14
CA VAL A 130 4.80 11.61 -6.71
C VAL A 130 3.80 10.75 -7.52
N ASP A 131 4.26 9.57 -7.91
CA ASP A 131 3.47 8.63 -8.72
C ASP A 131 2.80 7.55 -7.85
N PHE A 132 3.44 7.19 -6.73
CA PHE A 132 2.94 6.13 -5.85
C PHE A 132 3.02 6.52 -4.38
N VAL A 133 1.97 6.14 -3.64
CA VAL A 133 1.97 6.09 -2.18
C VAL A 133 1.88 4.63 -1.77
N LEU A 134 2.95 4.13 -1.16
CA LEU A 134 3.09 2.75 -0.71
C LEU A 134 2.90 2.71 0.81
N ILE A 135 1.92 1.94 1.28
CA ILE A 135 1.55 1.90 2.69
C ILE A 135 1.60 0.47 3.21
N ASP A 136 2.56 0.17 4.07
CA ASP A 136 2.56 -1.12 4.76
C ASP A 136 1.73 -1.03 6.05
N GLU A 137 0.90 -2.05 6.31
CA GLU A 137 0.02 -2.15 7.47
C GLU A 137 -1.00 -0.99 7.58
N LEU A 138 -1.74 -0.72 6.51
CA LEU A 138 -2.78 0.32 6.45
C LEU A 138 -3.77 0.24 7.61
N ASP A 139 -4.12 -0.98 8.07
CA ASP A 139 -5.03 -1.24 9.20
C ASP A 139 -4.50 -0.77 10.57
N LYS A 140 -3.27 -0.27 10.63
CA LYS A 140 -2.68 0.35 11.83
C LYS A 140 -2.69 1.88 11.81
N MET A 141 -3.20 2.51 10.76
CA MET A 141 -3.39 3.96 10.72
C MET A 141 -4.44 4.42 11.73
N GLY A 142 -4.27 5.65 12.22
CA GLY A 142 -5.28 6.32 13.04
C GLY A 142 -6.54 6.63 12.23
N LYS A 143 -7.71 6.64 12.89
CA LYS A 143 -8.99 6.90 12.21
C LYS A 143 -9.02 8.23 11.47
N GLU A 144 -8.41 9.28 12.04
CA GLU A 144 -8.36 10.62 11.45
C GLU A 144 -7.36 10.73 10.28
N ASP A 145 -6.43 9.76 10.17
CA ASP A 145 -5.38 9.79 9.17
C ASP A 145 -5.88 9.31 7.80
N TYR A 146 -6.97 8.55 7.75
CA TYR A 146 -7.56 8.06 6.50
C TYR A 146 -8.13 9.16 5.60
N ASP A 147 -8.52 10.32 6.13
CA ASP A 147 -9.11 11.41 5.34
C ASP A 147 -8.19 11.92 4.22
N VAL A 148 -6.87 11.91 4.45
CA VAL A 148 -5.92 12.34 3.41
C VAL A 148 -5.88 11.35 2.26
N LEU A 149 -6.01 10.06 2.54
CA LEU A 149 -6.09 9.02 1.52
C LEU A 149 -7.39 9.09 0.74
N LEU A 150 -8.52 9.33 1.42
CA LEU A 150 -9.81 9.55 0.76
C LEU A 150 -9.72 10.69 -0.26
N SER A 151 -9.19 11.85 0.15
CA SER A 151 -9.02 13.00 -0.75
C SER A 151 -8.05 12.69 -1.90
N LEU A 152 -6.93 12.02 -1.61
CA LEU A 152 -5.93 11.64 -2.61
C LEU A 152 -6.52 10.68 -3.65
N MET A 153 -7.22 9.65 -3.20
CA MET A 153 -7.72 8.59 -4.07
C MET A 153 -8.92 9.07 -4.90
N GLU A 154 -9.79 9.90 -4.33
CA GLU A 154 -10.99 10.37 -5.03
C GLU A 154 -10.69 11.49 -6.04
N THR A 155 -9.99 12.53 -5.60
CA THR A 155 -9.80 13.73 -6.40
C THR A 155 -8.35 14.09 -6.70
N GLY A 156 -7.42 13.49 -5.98
CA GLY A 156 -6.01 13.89 -5.95
C GLY A 156 -5.76 15.22 -5.23
N ARG A 157 -6.78 15.86 -4.67
CA ARG A 157 -6.64 17.17 -4.02
C ARG A 157 -6.07 17.04 -2.62
N ILE A 158 -4.94 17.71 -2.39
CA ILE A 158 -4.29 17.81 -1.08
C ILE A 158 -4.23 19.27 -0.70
N ALA A 159 -5.03 19.67 0.29
CA ALA A 159 -5.10 21.03 0.75
C ALA A 159 -4.70 21.16 2.24
N VAL A 160 -3.97 22.21 2.55
CA VAL A 160 -3.68 22.64 3.93
C VAL A 160 -4.09 24.10 4.10
N LEU A 161 -5.05 24.31 5.00
CA LEU A 161 -5.49 25.62 5.42
C LEU A 161 -4.96 25.88 6.82
N LYS A 162 -3.83 26.58 6.96
CA LYS A 162 -3.32 27.11 8.23
C LYS A 162 -3.30 28.64 8.19
N HIS A 163 -3.45 29.25 9.36
CA HIS A 163 -3.47 30.71 9.57
C HIS A 163 -2.28 31.40 8.91
N LYS A 164 -2.32 31.82 7.67
CA LYS A 164 -1.31 32.46 6.80
C LYS A 164 -0.67 31.55 5.74
N MET A 165 -0.97 30.24 5.68
CA MET A 165 -0.48 29.40 4.58
C MET A 165 -1.65 28.61 3.99
N GLN A 166 -1.98 28.90 2.75
CA GLN A 166 -2.88 28.12 1.94
C GLN A 166 -2.04 27.39 0.88
N ARG A 167 -2.00 26.09 0.95
CA ARG A 167 -1.43 25.24 -0.10
C ARG A 167 -2.52 24.29 -0.58
N ASP A 168 -2.72 24.23 -1.87
CA ASP A 168 -3.65 23.32 -2.54
C ASP A 168 -2.94 22.79 -3.79
N GLU A 169 -2.68 21.50 -3.82
CA GLU A 169 -2.00 20.85 -4.93
C GLU A 169 -2.82 19.63 -5.39
N LYS A 170 -2.80 19.35 -6.69
CA LYS A 170 -3.39 18.14 -7.25
C LYS A 170 -2.31 17.09 -7.44
N VAL A 171 -2.36 16.04 -6.62
CA VAL A 171 -1.43 14.92 -6.59
C VAL A 171 -2.12 13.68 -7.15
N MET A 172 -1.77 13.30 -8.37
CA MET A 172 -2.35 12.13 -9.03
C MET A 172 -1.46 10.89 -8.79
N ALA A 173 -1.45 10.40 -7.55
CA ALA A 173 -0.67 9.24 -7.14
C ALA A 173 -1.56 8.01 -6.97
N THR A 174 -1.06 6.85 -7.42
CA THR A 174 -1.67 5.55 -7.15
C THR A 174 -1.30 5.09 -5.74
N VAL A 175 -2.26 4.55 -4.99
CA VAL A 175 -2.04 3.98 -3.66
C VAL A 175 -1.96 2.47 -3.77
N ILE A 176 -0.87 1.88 -3.28
CA ILE A 176 -0.71 0.44 -3.10
C ILE A 176 -0.47 0.20 -1.61
N ALA A 177 -1.32 -0.60 -0.99
CA ALA A 177 -1.26 -0.79 0.46
C ALA A 177 -1.37 -2.27 0.85
N THR A 178 -0.95 -2.58 2.07
CA THR A 178 -1.16 -3.89 2.70
C THR A 178 -2.01 -3.74 3.96
N ALA A 179 -2.78 -4.76 4.30
CA ALA A 179 -3.52 -4.84 5.56
C ALA A 179 -3.63 -6.29 6.04
N ASN A 180 -3.71 -6.47 7.36
CA ASN A 180 -4.02 -7.76 7.95
C ASN A 180 -5.51 -7.88 8.29
N TYR A 181 -6.16 -6.76 8.64
CA TYR A 181 -7.54 -6.72 9.11
C TYR A 181 -8.32 -5.59 8.42
N LEU A 182 -9.42 -5.93 7.75
CA LEU A 182 -10.28 -4.95 7.07
C LEU A 182 -11.17 -4.16 8.02
N GLU A 183 -11.55 -4.74 9.15
CA GLU A 183 -12.53 -4.18 10.08
C GLU A 183 -12.09 -2.85 10.71
N LYS A 184 -10.81 -2.53 10.61
CA LYS A 184 -10.24 -1.28 11.10
C LYS A 184 -10.22 -0.17 10.08
N ILE A 185 -10.42 -0.50 8.81
CA ILE A 185 -10.35 0.44 7.69
C ILE A 185 -11.77 0.91 7.36
N PRO A 186 -12.01 2.23 7.23
CA PRO A 186 -13.33 2.74 6.85
C PRO A 186 -13.81 2.15 5.52
N VAL A 187 -15.11 1.83 5.46
CA VAL A 187 -15.72 1.23 4.26
C VAL A 187 -15.60 2.15 3.04
N GLU A 188 -15.68 3.47 3.25
CA GLU A 188 -15.53 4.48 2.21
C GLU A 188 -14.14 4.46 1.57
N LEU A 189 -13.13 4.07 2.34
CA LEU A 189 -11.77 3.91 1.82
C LEU A 189 -11.61 2.56 1.11
N LEU A 190 -12.20 1.49 1.65
CA LEU A 190 -12.18 0.16 1.03
C LEU A 190 -12.82 0.16 -0.36
N ASP A 191 -13.89 0.93 -0.54
CA ASP A 191 -14.60 1.10 -1.82
C ASP A 191 -13.71 1.68 -2.95
N ARG A 192 -12.61 2.33 -2.61
CA ARG A 192 -11.67 2.93 -3.57
C ARG A 192 -10.51 2.01 -3.93
N PHE A 193 -10.39 0.89 -3.23
CA PHE A 193 -9.35 -0.09 -3.49
C PHE A 193 -9.86 -1.27 -4.30
N TRP A 194 -9.03 -1.75 -5.17
CA TRP A 194 -9.14 -3.12 -5.65
C TRP A 194 -8.55 -4.05 -4.60
N LEU A 195 -9.41 -4.81 -3.91
CA LEU A 195 -9.02 -5.71 -2.83
C LEU A 195 -8.47 -7.01 -3.40
N LEU A 196 -7.22 -7.34 -3.08
CA LEU A 196 -6.58 -8.59 -3.44
C LEU A 196 -6.28 -9.41 -2.18
N TYR A 197 -6.90 -10.56 -2.09
CA TYR A 197 -6.67 -11.47 -0.96
C TYR A 197 -5.42 -12.30 -1.24
N VAL A 198 -4.43 -12.18 -0.34
CA VAL A 198 -3.18 -12.94 -0.37
C VAL A 198 -3.30 -14.09 0.61
N GLU A 199 -3.36 -15.30 0.08
CA GLU A 199 -3.48 -16.52 0.86
C GLU A 199 -2.12 -16.97 1.43
N SER A 200 -2.19 -17.88 2.41
CA SER A 200 -0.98 -18.54 2.92
C SER A 200 -0.42 -19.46 1.84
N TYR A 201 0.90 -19.51 1.75
CA TYR A 201 1.58 -20.42 0.84
C TYR A 201 1.20 -21.88 1.12
N ASP A 202 1.16 -22.68 0.09
CA ASP A 202 1.25 -24.12 0.23
C ASP A 202 2.69 -24.55 0.58
N SER A 203 2.93 -25.85 0.76
CA SER A 203 4.25 -26.34 1.18
C SER A 203 5.33 -26.10 0.14
N GLN A 204 5.00 -26.23 -1.15
CA GLN A 204 5.99 -26.10 -2.22
C GLN A 204 6.38 -24.64 -2.41
N ASP A 205 5.41 -23.75 -2.48
CA ASP A 205 5.66 -22.32 -2.65
C ASP A 205 6.31 -21.71 -1.42
N PHE A 206 5.92 -22.16 -0.20
CA PHE A 206 6.60 -21.75 1.02
C PHE A 206 8.09 -22.08 0.99
N VAL A 207 8.43 -23.32 0.66
CA VAL A 207 9.85 -23.76 0.60
C VAL A 207 10.60 -22.96 -0.45
N LYS A 208 10.05 -22.76 -1.66
CA LYS A 208 10.69 -21.96 -2.71
C LYS A 208 10.94 -20.52 -2.27
N VAL A 209 9.94 -19.85 -1.70
CA VAL A 209 10.08 -18.46 -1.23
C VAL A 209 11.07 -18.36 -0.09
N ALA A 210 10.96 -19.24 0.91
CA ALA A 210 11.86 -19.25 2.06
C ALA A 210 13.30 -19.51 1.63
N THR A 211 13.54 -20.48 0.75
CA THR A 211 14.87 -20.78 0.18
C THR A 211 15.46 -19.53 -0.48
N ARG A 212 14.70 -18.88 -1.36
CA ARG A 212 15.16 -17.67 -2.05
C ARG A 212 15.52 -16.54 -1.08
N VAL A 213 14.65 -16.29 -0.08
CA VAL A 213 14.92 -15.27 0.95
C VAL A 213 16.16 -15.61 1.77
N LEU A 214 16.38 -16.87 2.11
CA LEU A 214 17.57 -17.30 2.84
C LEU A 214 18.85 -17.14 2.01
N MET A 215 18.83 -17.50 0.73
CA MET A 215 19.97 -17.31 -0.17
C MET A 215 20.36 -15.84 -0.31
N GLU A 216 19.36 -14.95 -0.50
CA GLU A 216 19.63 -13.52 -0.72
C GLU A 216 20.02 -12.78 0.57
N ARG A 217 19.46 -13.16 1.71
CA ARG A 217 19.70 -12.47 2.99
C ARG A 217 20.75 -13.15 3.87
N GLY A 218 20.86 -14.46 3.78
CA GLY A 218 21.68 -15.26 4.69
C GLY A 218 22.99 -15.74 4.07
N GLN A 219 23.21 -15.51 2.79
CA GLN A 219 24.38 -16.05 2.05
C GLN A 219 24.52 -17.58 2.19
N LEU A 220 23.37 -18.27 2.29
CA LEU A 220 23.34 -19.73 2.39
C LEU A 220 23.37 -20.36 1.00
N GLU A 221 24.01 -21.52 0.89
CA GLU A 221 23.89 -22.35 -0.29
C GLU A 221 22.48 -22.88 -0.44
N LYS A 222 22.06 -23.14 -1.69
CA LYS A 222 20.68 -23.50 -2.02
C LYS A 222 20.18 -24.71 -1.24
N GLU A 223 21.00 -25.74 -1.15
CA GLU A 223 20.68 -27.01 -0.48
C GLU A 223 20.43 -26.81 1.02
N GLN A 224 21.24 -26.01 1.68
CA GLN A 224 21.08 -25.68 3.10
C GLN A 224 19.81 -24.86 3.33
N ALA A 225 19.58 -23.85 2.49
CA ALA A 225 18.41 -22.98 2.57
C ALA A 225 17.11 -23.77 2.38
N GLU A 226 17.08 -24.67 1.39
CA GLU A 226 15.92 -25.52 1.10
C GLU A 226 15.62 -26.48 2.24
N GLU A 227 16.64 -27.11 2.82
CA GLU A 227 16.46 -28.04 3.93
C GLU A 227 15.95 -27.34 5.19
N ILE A 228 16.50 -26.18 5.54
CA ILE A 228 16.01 -25.36 6.66
C ILE A 228 14.56 -24.94 6.43
N ALA A 229 14.21 -24.55 5.21
CA ALA A 229 12.84 -24.17 4.87
C ALA A 229 11.85 -25.36 5.01
N ARG A 230 12.24 -26.56 4.57
CA ARG A 230 11.44 -27.78 4.72
C ARG A 230 11.26 -28.16 6.20
N LEU A 231 12.34 -28.15 6.98
CA LEU A 231 12.27 -28.40 8.41
C LEU A 231 11.31 -27.44 9.10
N CYS A 232 11.39 -26.14 8.80
CA CYS A 232 10.45 -25.16 9.36
C CYS A 232 9.00 -25.50 9.02
N TRP A 233 8.70 -25.90 7.76
CA TRP A 233 7.37 -26.31 7.36
C TRP A 233 6.89 -27.56 8.12
N GLU A 234 7.72 -28.58 8.26
CA GLU A 234 7.40 -29.81 9.00
C GLU A 234 7.09 -29.55 10.47
N TYR A 235 7.82 -28.60 11.09
CA TYR A 235 7.56 -28.15 12.45
C TYR A 235 6.37 -27.17 12.58
N GLY A 236 5.63 -26.95 11.49
CA GLY A 236 4.39 -26.14 11.50
C GLY A 236 4.60 -24.64 11.36
N TYR A 237 5.80 -24.17 11.09
CA TYR A 237 6.06 -22.75 10.81
C TYR A 237 5.56 -22.39 9.40
N ARG A 238 4.82 -21.27 9.31
CA ARG A 238 4.18 -20.80 8.05
C ARG A 238 4.60 -19.40 7.66
N SER A 239 5.48 -18.78 8.45
CA SER A 239 6.00 -17.45 8.18
C SER A 239 7.46 -17.52 7.72
N VAL A 240 7.77 -16.91 6.59
CA VAL A 240 9.15 -16.77 6.09
C VAL A 240 10.03 -16.04 7.10
N ARG A 241 9.46 -15.15 7.93
CA ARG A 241 10.21 -14.47 9.01
C ARG A 241 10.75 -15.47 10.04
N ASP A 242 9.97 -16.50 10.36
CA ASP A 242 10.42 -17.52 11.32
C ASP A 242 11.54 -18.39 10.73
N VAL A 243 11.46 -18.70 9.42
CA VAL A 243 12.54 -19.41 8.72
C VAL A 243 13.86 -18.63 8.78
N VAL A 244 13.79 -17.30 8.53
CA VAL A 244 14.97 -16.42 8.65
C VAL A 244 15.53 -16.40 10.08
N ARG A 245 14.65 -16.39 11.11
CA ARG A 245 15.08 -16.45 12.52
C ARG A 245 15.80 -17.77 12.83
N VAL A 246 15.24 -18.89 12.37
CA VAL A 246 15.85 -20.23 12.54
C VAL A 246 17.21 -20.30 11.85
N ALA A 247 17.30 -19.85 10.60
CA ALA A 247 18.54 -19.86 9.84
C ALA A 247 19.62 -18.97 10.49
N ASN A 248 19.26 -17.79 10.95
CA ASN A 248 20.19 -16.89 11.64
C ASN A 248 20.70 -17.49 12.96
N PHE A 249 19.81 -18.12 13.75
CA PHE A 249 20.22 -18.78 14.99
C PHE A 249 21.15 -19.96 14.72
N ALA A 250 20.86 -20.74 13.70
CA ALA A 250 21.62 -21.91 13.33
C ALA A 250 22.90 -21.58 12.54
N GLU A 251 23.14 -20.31 12.20
CA GLU A 251 24.29 -19.88 11.37
C GLU A 251 24.36 -20.66 10.04
N GLY A 252 23.21 -21.05 9.50
CA GLY A 252 23.09 -21.86 8.29
C GLY A 252 23.34 -23.36 8.47
N ASP A 253 23.67 -23.84 9.67
CA ASP A 253 23.85 -25.26 9.98
C ASP A 253 22.50 -25.96 10.13
N VAL A 254 22.21 -26.92 9.24
CA VAL A 254 20.94 -27.67 9.22
C VAL A 254 20.70 -28.46 10.50
N ASN A 255 21.76 -29.05 11.09
CA ASN A 255 21.65 -29.85 12.33
C ASN A 255 21.29 -28.93 13.52
N LYS A 256 21.95 -27.78 13.64
CA LYS A 256 21.60 -26.76 14.66
C LYS A 256 20.19 -26.25 14.48
N ALA A 257 19.75 -26.01 13.23
CA ALA A 257 18.38 -25.61 12.92
C ALA A 257 17.37 -26.66 13.39
N HIS A 258 17.63 -27.94 13.14
CA HIS A 258 16.78 -29.04 13.55
C HIS A 258 16.69 -29.17 15.08
N GLU A 259 17.81 -29.08 15.78
CA GLU A 259 17.85 -29.11 17.26
C GLU A 259 17.05 -27.92 17.84
N MET A 260 17.25 -26.71 17.29
CA MET A 260 16.51 -25.54 17.71
C MET A 260 15.00 -25.72 17.51
N LEU A 261 14.58 -26.22 16.35
CA LEU A 261 13.17 -26.46 16.04
C LEU A 261 12.55 -27.49 17.00
N LYS A 262 13.28 -28.54 17.37
CA LYS A 262 12.83 -29.51 18.41
C LYS A 262 12.60 -28.82 19.76
N ILE A 263 13.54 -27.97 20.19
CA ILE A 263 13.42 -27.22 21.44
C ILE A 263 12.22 -26.27 21.38
N MET A 264 12.06 -25.54 20.29
CA MET A 264 10.95 -24.62 20.09
C MET A 264 9.61 -25.35 20.06
N ALA A 265 9.49 -26.47 19.37
CA ALA A 265 8.27 -27.26 19.32
C ALA A 265 7.87 -27.80 20.71
N ALA A 266 8.85 -28.11 21.56
CA ALA A 266 8.60 -28.58 22.93
C ALA A 266 8.21 -27.45 23.90
N ARG A 267 8.58 -26.19 23.62
CA ARG A 267 8.44 -25.05 24.53
C ARG A 267 7.48 -23.97 24.03
N THR A 268 7.46 -23.78 22.72
CA THR A 268 6.63 -22.77 22.07
C THR A 268 5.99 -23.41 20.85
N PRO A 269 4.71 -23.84 20.95
CA PRO A 269 4.04 -24.42 19.78
C PRO A 269 4.07 -23.41 18.63
N PRO A 270 4.16 -23.90 17.36
CA PRO A 270 4.09 -23.05 16.18
C PRO A 270 2.85 -22.15 16.27
N THR A 271 3.04 -20.88 16.17
CA THR A 271 1.94 -19.92 16.14
C THR A 271 1.24 -20.06 14.79
N ASP A 272 0.20 -20.83 14.72
CA ASP A 272 -0.75 -20.79 13.61
C ASP A 272 -1.54 -19.47 13.68
N ILE A 273 -0.91 -18.41 13.20
CA ILE A 273 -1.45 -17.05 13.20
C ILE A 273 -2.71 -16.99 12.30
N THR A 274 -2.90 -17.98 11.42
CA THR A 274 -4.11 -18.09 10.59
C THR A 274 -5.34 -18.46 11.42
N ARG A 275 -5.17 -19.03 12.62
CA ARG A 275 -6.25 -19.33 13.59
C ARG A 275 -6.63 -18.14 14.48
N SER A 276 -6.00 -16.99 14.36
CA SER A 276 -6.48 -15.80 15.04
C SER A 276 -7.91 -15.52 14.59
N LYS A 277 -8.83 -15.56 15.56
CA LYS A 277 -10.27 -15.40 15.42
C LYS A 277 -10.60 -14.27 14.44
N GLY A 278 -11.18 -14.59 13.29
CA GLY A 278 -11.80 -13.60 12.43
C GLY A 278 -11.54 -13.69 10.93
N TRP A 279 -10.46 -14.34 10.47
CA TRP A 279 -10.23 -14.44 9.04
C TRP A 279 -10.96 -15.67 8.46
N ARG A 280 -12.10 -15.45 7.81
CA ARG A 280 -12.73 -16.40 6.87
C ARG A 280 -13.05 -15.62 5.60
N PRO A 281 -12.58 -16.04 4.42
CA PRO A 281 -13.13 -15.53 3.18
C PRO A 281 -14.62 -15.86 3.17
N LYS A 282 -15.46 -14.84 3.07
CA LYS A 282 -16.87 -15.08 2.72
C LYS A 282 -16.87 -15.58 1.28
N ARG A 283 -17.32 -16.80 1.08
CA ARG A 283 -17.64 -17.37 -0.23
C ARG A 283 -18.72 -16.55 -0.92
#